data_c8116fa0c241f034584725a28314c1f3
#
_entry.id   c8116fa0c241f034584725a28314c1f3
#
_cell.length_a   1.000
_cell.length_b   1.000
_cell.length_c   1.000
_cell.angle_alpha   90.00
_cell.angle_beta   90.00
_cell.angle_gamma   90.00
#
_symmetry.space_group_name_H-M   'P 1'
#
loop_
_entity.id
_entity.type
_entity.pdbx_description
1 polymer ?
#
loop_
_entity_poly.entity_id
_entity_poly.type
_entity_poly.pdbx_seq_one_letter_code
_entity_poly.pdbx_strand_id
1 'polypeptide(L)'
;MLTNEGYNGKNILALDMLQRVLKLGIYADYLLVDSWYAKPDFINTVQTNGLNVIARIANNPRIWQFVGKHNTLESLYTQAKKQKTSKFGNYNTIKYTYISTITTHKTLGRIKIVFIKTKDNLIPIISTNTNLSDIEIINTYKKRWNIEQGYKDLREYFQFGKEENRIYEALIARITLSFLAYNITSYINRINNEPQTLGNLFRDLECQLETLAISMELFLKILEQLIQSAQIVKRNKDLEQIIEILRVHTKKQLGFMCES
;
A
#
# COMPACT_ATOMS: atom_id res chain seq x y z
N MET A 1 8.50 3.06 26.68
CA MET A 1 7.47 3.87 27.36
C MET A 1 6.87 4.82 26.35
N LEU A 2 5.67 4.52 25.82
CA LEU A 2 4.95 5.44 24.95
C LEU A 2 4.10 6.31 25.87
N THR A 3 4.51 7.54 26.05
CA THR A 3 3.83 8.53 26.87
C THR A 3 2.52 8.98 26.23
N ASN A 4 1.55 9.37 27.05
CA ASN A 4 0.18 9.76 26.75
C ASN A 4 -0.01 11.01 25.85
N GLU A 5 0.97 11.40 25.05
CA GLU A 5 0.89 12.48 24.04
C GLU A 5 0.28 12.04 22.71
N GLY A 6 -0.57 11.04 22.74
CA GLY A 6 -1.00 10.25 21.60
C GLY A 6 -1.77 10.97 20.49
N TYR A 7 -2.16 12.24 20.62
CA TYR A 7 -2.91 12.94 19.58
C TYR A 7 -2.06 13.85 18.69
N ASN A 8 -1.02 14.47 19.27
CA ASN A 8 -0.10 15.30 18.48
C ASN A 8 1.07 14.48 17.92
N GLY A 9 1.47 13.39 18.58
CA GLY A 9 2.61 12.57 18.18
C GLY A 9 2.50 11.95 16.79
N LYS A 10 1.31 11.50 16.36
CA LYS A 10 1.13 10.87 15.03
C LYS A 10 1.31 11.84 13.87
N ASN A 11 0.84 13.07 13.99
CA ASN A 11 1.02 14.08 12.95
C ASN A 11 2.48 14.52 12.85
N ILE A 12 3.17 14.66 13.98
CA ILE A 12 4.61 14.96 14.03
C ILE A 12 5.41 13.83 13.38
N LEU A 13 5.09 12.59 13.71
CA LEU A 13 5.73 11.42 13.11
C LEU A 13 5.51 11.35 11.60
N ALA A 14 4.28 11.63 11.14
CA ALA A 14 3.97 11.64 9.72
C ALA A 14 4.73 12.75 8.96
N LEU A 15 4.90 13.93 9.56
CA LEU A 15 5.70 15.01 8.99
C LEU A 15 7.20 14.67 8.95
N ASP A 16 7.72 14.03 9.99
CA ASP A 16 9.11 13.56 10.03
C ASP A 16 9.36 12.48 8.94
N MET A 17 8.43 11.53 8.79
CA MET A 17 8.48 10.55 7.71
C MET A 17 8.47 11.22 6.34
N LEU A 18 7.60 12.21 6.12
CA LEU A 18 7.53 12.97 4.89
C LEU A 18 8.85 13.68 4.58
N GLN A 19 9.43 14.36 5.57
CA GLN A 19 10.71 15.05 5.40
C GLN A 19 11.85 14.09 5.04
N ARG A 20 11.86 12.88 5.66
CA ARG A 20 12.85 11.85 5.31
C ARG A 20 12.71 11.38 3.87
N VAL A 21 11.48 11.14 3.41
CA VAL A 21 11.18 10.72 2.04
C VAL A 21 11.64 11.79 1.03
N LEU A 22 11.34 13.07 1.30
CA LEU A 22 11.76 14.18 0.44
C LEU A 22 13.30 14.33 0.39
N LYS A 23 13.99 14.14 1.53
CA LYS A 23 15.47 14.15 1.58
C LYS A 23 16.10 13.01 0.77
N LEU A 24 15.40 11.89 0.60
CA LEU A 24 15.82 10.78 -0.25
C LEU A 24 15.56 11.05 -1.76
N GLY A 25 15.05 12.22 -2.11
CA GLY A 25 14.76 12.59 -3.50
C GLY A 25 13.49 11.92 -4.06
N ILE A 26 12.62 11.40 -3.21
CA ILE A 26 11.34 10.83 -3.61
C ILE A 26 10.30 11.96 -3.60
N TYR A 27 9.82 12.33 -4.79
CA TYR A 27 8.85 13.40 -4.96
C TYR A 27 7.51 12.87 -5.44
N ALA A 28 6.45 13.59 -5.09
CA ALA A 28 5.09 13.32 -5.54
C ALA A 28 4.36 14.64 -5.77
N ASP A 29 3.34 14.63 -6.62
CA ASP A 29 2.53 15.85 -6.88
C ASP A 29 1.57 16.14 -5.72
N TYR A 30 1.10 15.08 -5.05
CA TYR A 30 0.08 15.17 -4.02
C TYR A 30 0.35 14.22 -2.85
N LEU A 31 0.17 14.74 -1.64
CA LEU A 31 0.01 13.93 -0.43
C LEU A 31 -1.48 13.61 -0.22
N LEU A 32 -1.80 12.31 -0.14
CA LEU A 32 -3.16 11.83 0.10
C LEU A 32 -3.31 11.42 1.57
N VAL A 33 -4.26 12.04 2.28
CA VAL A 33 -4.50 11.72 3.69
C VAL A 33 -5.97 11.52 3.99
N ASP A 34 -6.26 10.75 5.02
CA ASP A 34 -7.61 10.58 5.54
C ASP A 34 -8.00 11.74 6.50
N SER A 35 -9.20 11.68 7.02
CA SER A 35 -9.73 12.72 7.91
C SER A 35 -8.97 12.81 9.25
N TRP A 36 -8.21 11.80 9.63
CA TRP A 36 -7.44 11.82 10.87
C TRP A 36 -6.24 12.79 10.78
N TYR A 37 -5.54 12.76 9.64
CA TYR A 37 -4.39 13.63 9.37
C TYR A 37 -4.81 14.97 8.76
N ALA A 38 -6.04 15.11 8.28
CA ALA A 38 -6.55 16.30 7.61
C ALA A 38 -6.84 17.44 8.60
N LYS A 39 -5.77 17.94 9.25
CA LYS A 39 -5.81 19.14 10.10
C LYS A 39 -5.16 20.31 9.36
N PRO A 40 -5.69 21.54 9.49
CA PRO A 40 -5.17 22.70 8.78
C PRO A 40 -3.66 22.92 8.99
N ASP A 41 -3.16 22.78 10.22
CA ASP A 41 -1.75 22.99 10.54
C ASP A 41 -0.87 21.92 9.87
N PHE A 42 -1.30 20.65 9.87
CA PHE A 42 -0.60 19.58 9.17
C PHE A 42 -0.53 19.87 7.66
N ILE A 43 -1.66 20.22 7.05
CA ILE A 43 -1.76 20.52 5.62
C ILE A 43 -0.89 21.73 5.26
N ASN A 44 -0.91 22.78 6.08
CA ASN A 44 -0.08 23.95 5.88
C ASN A 44 1.41 23.60 5.90
N THR A 45 1.84 22.78 6.87
CA THR A 45 3.24 22.31 6.94
C THR A 45 3.61 21.47 5.71
N VAL A 46 2.71 20.65 5.18
CA VAL A 46 2.95 19.91 3.94
C VAL A 46 3.10 20.85 2.74
N GLN A 47 2.27 21.89 2.66
CA GLN A 47 2.37 22.90 1.59
C GLN A 47 3.69 23.70 1.65
N THR A 48 4.18 24.03 2.84
CA THR A 48 5.49 24.70 3.00
C THR A 48 6.65 23.83 2.55
N ASN A 49 6.47 22.50 2.50
CA ASN A 49 7.43 21.56 1.91
C ASN A 49 7.24 21.36 0.40
N GLY A 50 6.41 22.18 -0.27
CA GLY A 50 6.24 22.18 -1.72
C GLY A 50 5.25 21.15 -2.27
N LEU A 51 4.47 20.47 -1.40
CA LEU A 51 3.51 19.44 -1.80
C LEU A 51 2.07 19.94 -1.72
N ASN A 52 1.26 19.58 -2.71
CA ASN A 52 -0.19 19.75 -2.61
C ASN A 52 -0.81 18.58 -1.81
N VAL A 53 -1.96 18.86 -1.20
CA VAL A 53 -2.68 17.88 -0.39
C VAL A 53 -4.07 17.65 -0.97
N ILE A 54 -4.46 16.37 -1.07
CA ILE A 54 -5.85 15.97 -1.28
C ILE A 54 -6.27 15.13 -0.08
N ALA A 55 -7.31 15.56 0.62
CA ALA A 55 -7.71 14.97 1.89
C ALA A 55 -9.23 14.86 2.02
N ARG A 56 -9.71 13.74 2.57
CA ARG A 56 -11.04 13.69 3.13
C ARG A 56 -11.06 14.49 4.44
N ILE A 57 -12.08 15.27 4.66
CA ILE A 57 -12.22 16.02 5.90
C ILE A 57 -13.48 15.58 6.67
N ALA A 58 -13.39 15.65 8.00
CA ALA A 58 -14.53 15.39 8.86
C ALA A 58 -15.39 16.67 8.99
N ASN A 59 -16.69 16.49 9.19
CA ASN A 59 -17.59 17.62 9.48
C ASN A 59 -17.38 18.11 10.91
N ASN A 60 -16.32 18.88 11.12
CA ASN A 60 -15.99 19.49 12.41
C ASN A 60 -15.84 21.02 12.25
N PRO A 61 -16.85 21.81 12.62
CA PRO A 61 -16.83 23.27 12.44
C PRO A 61 -15.80 23.98 13.33
N ARG A 62 -15.26 23.33 14.36
CA ARG A 62 -14.16 23.90 15.18
C ARG A 62 -12.82 23.86 14.46
N ILE A 63 -12.63 22.88 13.58
CA ILE A 63 -11.40 22.68 12.81
C ILE A 63 -11.52 23.37 11.45
N TRP A 64 -12.66 23.19 10.77
CA TRP A 64 -12.87 23.65 9.41
C TRP A 64 -13.66 24.95 9.42
N GLN A 65 -12.93 26.06 9.50
CA GLN A 65 -13.48 27.43 9.51
C GLN A 65 -13.21 28.14 8.20
N PHE A 66 -14.25 28.45 7.49
CA PHE A 66 -14.18 29.14 6.20
C PHE A 66 -14.48 30.63 6.33
N VAL A 67 -13.90 31.43 5.43
CA VAL A 67 -14.10 32.86 5.39
C VAL A 67 -15.36 33.17 4.60
N GLY A 68 -16.20 34.08 5.12
CA GLY A 68 -17.42 34.57 4.46
C GLY A 68 -18.71 34.12 5.10
N LYS A 69 -19.82 34.36 4.39
CA LYS A 69 -21.20 34.11 4.88
C LYS A 69 -21.48 32.61 5.11
N HIS A 70 -20.86 31.74 4.29
CA HIS A 70 -20.98 30.29 4.40
C HIS A 70 -19.70 29.74 5.02
N ASN A 71 -19.70 29.53 6.32
CA ASN A 71 -18.55 29.20 7.13
C ASN A 71 -18.51 27.73 7.63
N THR A 72 -19.50 26.92 7.27
CA THR A 72 -19.58 25.49 7.59
C THR A 72 -19.62 24.66 6.31
N LEU A 73 -19.21 23.39 6.40
CA LEU A 73 -19.26 22.44 5.28
C LEU A 73 -20.68 22.26 4.73
N GLU A 74 -21.67 22.20 5.61
CA GLU A 74 -23.08 22.04 5.22
C GLU A 74 -23.61 23.27 4.49
N SER A 75 -23.28 24.49 4.99
CA SER A 75 -23.66 25.73 4.31
C SER A 75 -22.99 25.87 2.95
N LEU A 76 -21.74 25.51 2.83
CA LEU A 76 -21.02 25.48 1.55
C LEU A 76 -21.61 24.46 0.56
N TYR A 77 -21.97 23.27 1.03
CA TYR A 77 -22.65 22.27 0.21
C TYR A 77 -24.01 22.76 -0.29
N THR A 78 -24.79 23.32 0.61
CA THR A 78 -26.14 23.89 0.27
C THR A 78 -26.00 25.02 -0.75
N GLN A 79 -25.03 25.91 -0.58
CA GLN A 79 -24.74 26.98 -1.52
C GLN A 79 -24.32 26.43 -2.89
N ALA A 80 -23.40 25.45 -2.90
CA ALA A 80 -22.96 24.83 -4.14
C ALA A 80 -24.14 24.21 -4.92
N LYS A 81 -25.07 23.54 -4.22
CA LYS A 81 -26.29 22.97 -4.84
C LYS A 81 -27.22 24.03 -5.44
N LYS A 82 -27.28 25.22 -4.88
CA LYS A 82 -28.10 26.31 -5.44
C LYS A 82 -27.48 26.93 -6.69
N GLN A 83 -26.14 26.89 -6.79
CA GLN A 83 -25.38 27.56 -7.86
C GLN A 83 -25.04 26.67 -9.04
N LYS A 84 -24.93 25.37 -8.81
CA LYS A 84 -24.45 24.39 -9.81
C LYS A 84 -25.31 23.14 -9.80
N THR A 85 -25.40 22.49 -10.97
CA THR A 85 -25.99 21.16 -11.09
C THR A 85 -25.03 20.10 -10.58
N SER A 86 -25.51 19.17 -9.78
CA SER A 86 -24.71 18.00 -9.35
C SER A 86 -24.41 17.10 -10.53
N LYS A 87 -23.18 16.62 -10.60
CA LYS A 87 -22.72 15.66 -11.62
C LYS A 87 -22.83 14.25 -11.07
N PHE A 88 -22.93 13.28 -11.97
CA PHE A 88 -23.03 11.86 -11.61
C PHE A 88 -21.69 11.16 -11.80
N GLY A 89 -21.42 10.19 -10.94
CA GLY A 89 -20.27 9.32 -11.04
C GLY A 89 -20.60 7.92 -10.53
N ASN A 90 -19.82 6.95 -11.01
CA ASN A 90 -19.90 5.56 -10.56
C ASN A 90 -18.53 5.13 -10.04
N TYR A 91 -18.53 4.33 -8.99
CA TYR A 91 -17.34 3.64 -8.52
C TYR A 91 -17.72 2.20 -8.19
N ASN A 92 -17.21 1.27 -8.96
CA ASN A 92 -17.69 -0.12 -8.97
C ASN A 92 -19.23 -0.13 -9.13
N THR A 93 -19.96 -0.68 -8.18
CA THR A 93 -21.43 -0.73 -8.14
C THR A 93 -22.09 0.47 -7.49
N ILE A 94 -21.30 1.40 -6.87
CA ILE A 94 -21.83 2.51 -6.09
C ILE A 94 -22.04 3.72 -7.00
N LYS A 95 -23.31 4.14 -7.13
CA LYS A 95 -23.66 5.42 -7.78
C LYS A 95 -23.54 6.56 -6.77
N TYR A 96 -22.91 7.65 -7.18
CA TYR A 96 -22.80 8.85 -6.37
C TYR A 96 -23.03 10.11 -7.21
N THR A 97 -23.40 11.20 -6.55
CA THR A 97 -23.39 12.52 -7.13
C THR A 97 -22.27 13.34 -6.52
N TYR A 98 -21.72 14.28 -7.27
CA TYR A 98 -20.69 15.17 -6.75
C TYR A 98 -20.91 16.59 -7.23
N ILE A 99 -20.46 17.52 -6.40
CA ILE A 99 -20.49 18.96 -6.66
C ILE A 99 -19.31 19.61 -5.96
N SER A 100 -18.78 20.67 -6.51
CA SER A 100 -17.62 21.35 -5.94
C SER A 100 -17.82 22.84 -5.76
N THR A 101 -17.08 23.39 -4.81
CA THR A 101 -16.94 24.82 -4.61
C THR A 101 -15.50 25.17 -4.27
N ILE A 102 -15.10 26.41 -4.62
CA ILE A 102 -13.84 26.99 -4.17
C ILE A 102 -14.17 27.95 -3.05
N THR A 103 -13.46 27.83 -1.94
CA THR A 103 -13.63 28.67 -0.76
C THR A 103 -12.29 29.03 -0.15
N THR A 104 -12.28 29.95 0.80
CA THR A 104 -11.09 30.35 1.53
C THR A 104 -11.17 29.82 2.95
N HIS A 105 -10.21 28.99 3.35
CA HIS A 105 -10.02 28.58 4.73
C HIS A 105 -9.12 29.57 5.47
N LYS A 106 -9.34 29.82 6.75
CA LYS A 106 -8.58 30.82 7.53
C LYS A 106 -7.07 30.59 7.52
N THR A 107 -6.64 29.36 7.63
CA THR A 107 -5.22 28.98 7.69
C THR A 107 -4.66 28.58 6.33
N LEU A 108 -5.42 27.82 5.52
CA LEU A 108 -4.92 27.23 4.26
C LEU A 108 -5.07 28.15 3.05
N GLY A 109 -5.75 29.30 3.22
CA GLY A 109 -6.07 30.14 2.08
C GLY A 109 -7.10 29.51 1.14
N ARG A 110 -6.92 29.69 -0.16
CA ARG A 110 -7.86 29.23 -1.18
C ARG A 110 -7.76 27.74 -1.41
N ILE A 111 -8.86 27.01 -1.23
CA ILE A 111 -8.96 25.57 -1.41
C ILE A 111 -10.20 25.20 -2.23
N LYS A 112 -10.17 24.06 -2.88
CA LYS A 112 -11.31 23.47 -3.58
C LYS A 112 -11.88 22.32 -2.74
N ILE A 113 -13.20 22.29 -2.58
CA ILE A 113 -13.91 21.22 -1.88
C ILE A 113 -14.80 20.51 -2.89
N VAL A 114 -14.67 19.20 -2.98
CA VAL A 114 -15.55 18.31 -3.75
C VAL A 114 -16.40 17.53 -2.75
N PHE A 115 -17.69 17.73 -2.82
CA PHE A 115 -18.68 17.00 -2.01
C PHE A 115 -19.16 15.79 -2.81
N ILE A 116 -18.92 14.60 -2.31
CA ILE A 116 -19.45 13.34 -2.87
C ILE A 116 -20.63 12.92 -2.03
N LYS A 117 -21.82 12.81 -2.66
CA LYS A 117 -23.04 12.34 -1.99
C LYS A 117 -23.36 10.94 -2.50
N THR A 118 -23.34 9.98 -1.57
CA THR A 118 -23.89 8.64 -1.72
C THR A 118 -25.31 8.61 -1.12
N LYS A 119 -25.98 7.46 -1.16
CA LYS A 119 -27.31 7.30 -0.56
C LYS A 119 -27.35 7.81 0.90
N ASP A 120 -26.35 7.39 1.69
CA ASP A 120 -26.37 7.58 3.15
C ASP A 120 -25.35 8.62 3.64
N ASN A 121 -24.31 8.94 2.85
CA ASN A 121 -23.19 9.75 3.32
C ASN A 121 -22.90 10.95 2.43
N LEU A 122 -22.44 12.02 3.06
CA LEU A 122 -21.82 13.18 2.43
C LEU A 122 -20.31 13.15 2.76
N ILE A 123 -19.48 13.02 1.74
CA ILE A 123 -18.02 12.90 1.89
C ILE A 123 -17.37 14.14 1.28
N PRO A 124 -16.88 15.07 2.09
CA PRO A 124 -16.14 16.23 1.60
C PRO A 124 -14.66 15.85 1.41
N ILE A 125 -14.14 16.14 0.21
CA ILE A 125 -12.72 16.00 -0.14
C ILE A 125 -12.20 17.40 -0.50
N ILE A 126 -11.11 17.81 0.13
CA ILE A 126 -10.43 19.06 -0.19
C ILE A 126 -9.23 18.82 -1.09
N SER A 127 -8.89 19.84 -1.88
CA SER A 127 -7.63 19.96 -2.59
C SER A 127 -7.03 21.34 -2.34
N THR A 128 -5.74 21.40 -2.02
CA THR A 128 -4.99 22.65 -1.94
C THR A 128 -4.66 23.19 -3.35
N ASN A 129 -4.62 22.32 -4.35
CA ASN A 129 -4.55 22.73 -5.76
C ASN A 129 -5.96 22.95 -6.30
N THR A 130 -6.35 24.21 -6.49
CA THR A 130 -7.69 24.58 -6.96
C THR A 130 -7.89 24.42 -8.47
N ASN A 131 -6.81 24.18 -9.23
CA ASN A 131 -6.85 24.04 -10.69
C ASN A 131 -7.30 22.66 -11.15
N LEU A 132 -7.19 21.64 -10.28
CA LEU A 132 -7.66 20.31 -10.59
C LEU A 132 -9.16 20.28 -10.87
N SER A 133 -9.57 19.51 -11.85
CA SER A 133 -10.99 19.18 -12.06
C SER A 133 -11.53 18.33 -10.90
N ASP A 134 -12.84 18.27 -10.76
CA ASP A 134 -13.50 17.50 -9.70
C ASP A 134 -13.19 15.99 -9.83
N ILE A 135 -13.15 15.51 -11.08
CA ILE A 135 -12.86 14.10 -11.40
C ILE A 135 -11.41 13.75 -11.08
N GLU A 136 -10.46 14.63 -11.38
CA GLU A 136 -9.06 14.43 -11.03
C GLU A 136 -8.89 14.32 -9.52
N ILE A 137 -9.52 15.20 -8.74
CA ILE A 137 -9.49 15.16 -7.27
C ILE A 137 -10.04 13.83 -6.77
N ILE A 138 -11.20 13.40 -7.27
CA ILE A 138 -11.85 12.15 -6.87
C ILE A 138 -10.97 10.94 -7.22
N ASN A 139 -10.48 10.86 -8.46
CA ASN A 139 -9.67 9.74 -8.93
C ASN A 139 -8.31 9.68 -8.24
N THR A 140 -7.69 10.83 -7.98
CA THR A 140 -6.43 10.88 -7.24
C THR A 140 -6.65 10.45 -5.79
N TYR A 141 -7.70 10.91 -5.13
CA TYR A 141 -8.00 10.50 -3.76
C TYR A 141 -8.31 9.00 -3.62
N LYS A 142 -8.95 8.39 -4.62
CA LYS A 142 -9.20 6.94 -4.65
C LYS A 142 -7.92 6.10 -4.55
N LYS A 143 -6.79 6.59 -5.07
CA LYS A 143 -5.49 5.91 -4.98
C LYS A 143 -5.04 5.69 -3.53
N ARG A 144 -5.53 6.48 -2.57
CA ARG A 144 -5.26 6.27 -1.14
C ARG A 144 -5.65 4.87 -0.67
N TRP A 145 -6.71 4.30 -1.25
CA TRP A 145 -7.17 2.94 -0.93
C TRP A 145 -6.13 1.85 -1.24
N ASN A 146 -5.18 2.14 -2.11
CA ASN A 146 -4.09 1.19 -2.42
C ASN A 146 -3.22 0.88 -1.21
N ILE A 147 -3.16 1.78 -0.22
CA ILE A 147 -2.45 1.53 1.05
C ILE A 147 -3.14 0.39 1.82
N GLU A 148 -4.46 0.43 1.92
CA GLU A 148 -5.25 -0.59 2.63
C GLU A 148 -5.16 -1.94 1.92
N GLN A 149 -5.21 -1.93 0.58
CA GLN A 149 -5.02 -3.13 -0.24
C GLN A 149 -3.59 -3.68 -0.08
N GLY A 150 -2.56 -2.84 -0.12
CA GLY A 150 -1.18 -3.25 0.08
C GLY A 150 -0.94 -3.90 1.45
N TYR A 151 -1.53 -3.35 2.52
CA TYR A 151 -1.46 -3.98 3.85
C TYR A 151 -2.22 -5.31 3.92
N LYS A 152 -3.33 -5.44 3.19
CA LYS A 152 -4.04 -6.71 3.08
C LYS A 152 -3.17 -7.76 2.39
N ASP A 153 -2.59 -7.41 1.26
CA ASP A 153 -1.70 -8.29 0.50
C ASP A 153 -0.46 -8.70 1.32
N LEU A 154 0.14 -7.75 2.05
CA LEU A 154 1.26 -8.01 2.96
C LEU A 154 0.90 -9.04 4.04
N ARG A 155 -0.29 -8.94 4.63
CA ARG A 155 -0.74 -9.90 5.67
C ARG A 155 -1.08 -11.26 5.09
N GLU A 156 -1.69 -11.28 3.90
CA GLU A 156 -2.18 -12.50 3.27
C GLU A 156 -1.04 -13.33 2.68
N TYR A 157 -0.11 -12.68 1.95
CA TYR A 157 0.91 -13.37 1.18
C TYR A 157 2.33 -13.27 1.76
N PHE A 158 2.65 -12.25 2.56
CA PHE A 158 4.02 -11.98 3.02
C PHE A 158 4.18 -12.09 4.54
N GLN A 159 3.25 -12.74 5.23
CA GLN A 159 3.30 -13.03 6.66
C GLN A 159 3.44 -11.79 7.57
N PHE A 160 3.12 -10.59 7.07
CA PHE A 160 3.19 -9.35 7.83
C PHE A 160 2.18 -9.34 8.98
N GLY A 161 2.63 -9.05 10.20
CA GLY A 161 1.80 -9.03 11.40
C GLY A 161 1.54 -10.43 12.01
N LYS A 162 2.25 -11.46 11.55
CA LYS A 162 2.23 -12.81 12.12
C LYS A 162 3.55 -13.14 12.82
N GLU A 163 4.29 -12.10 13.22
CA GLU A 163 5.59 -12.25 13.86
C GLU A 163 5.43 -12.69 15.32
N GLU A 164 6.05 -13.82 15.66
CA GLU A 164 6.11 -14.35 17.03
C GLU A 164 7.39 -13.91 17.77
N ASN A 165 8.28 -13.19 17.09
CA ASN A 165 9.54 -12.76 17.65
C ASN A 165 9.37 -11.70 18.73
N ARG A 166 10.04 -11.92 19.89
CA ARG A 166 10.09 -10.95 20.99
C ARG A 166 11.30 -10.00 20.91
N ILE A 167 12.23 -10.27 20.02
CA ILE A 167 13.45 -9.47 19.83
C ILE A 167 13.13 -8.37 18.82
N TYR A 168 13.32 -7.12 19.20
CA TYR A 168 12.97 -5.93 18.41
C TYR A 168 13.66 -5.91 17.05
N GLU A 169 14.96 -6.22 17.01
CA GLU A 169 15.77 -6.24 15.78
C GLU A 169 15.26 -7.31 14.79
N ALA A 170 14.91 -8.47 15.30
CA ALA A 170 14.35 -9.56 14.49
C ALA A 170 12.97 -9.18 13.93
N LEU A 171 12.15 -8.48 14.72
CA LEU A 171 10.86 -7.95 14.26
C LEU A 171 11.05 -6.94 13.11
N ILE A 172 11.96 -5.98 13.27
CA ILE A 172 12.28 -4.99 12.23
C ILE A 172 12.80 -5.66 10.97
N ALA A 173 13.72 -6.64 11.10
CA ALA A 173 14.26 -7.37 9.97
C ALA A 173 13.15 -8.10 9.20
N ARG A 174 12.26 -8.81 9.90
CA ARG A 174 11.14 -9.53 9.28
C ARG A 174 10.16 -8.60 8.58
N ILE A 175 9.76 -7.50 9.23
CA ILE A 175 8.91 -6.47 8.61
C ILE A 175 9.56 -5.93 7.34
N THR A 176 10.86 -5.62 7.40
CA THR A 176 11.61 -5.10 6.24
C THR A 176 11.65 -6.12 5.10
N LEU A 177 11.87 -7.39 5.39
CA LEU A 177 11.85 -8.47 4.39
C LEU A 177 10.46 -8.65 3.76
N SER A 178 9.38 -8.56 4.54
CA SER A 178 8.01 -8.61 4.02
C SER A 178 7.73 -7.47 3.03
N PHE A 179 8.14 -6.25 3.37
CA PHE A 179 8.01 -5.11 2.45
C PHE A 179 8.90 -5.23 1.21
N LEU A 180 10.12 -5.75 1.37
CA LEU A 180 11.04 -5.97 0.24
C LEU A 180 10.45 -7.01 -0.73
N ALA A 181 9.97 -8.14 -0.21
CA ALA A 181 9.33 -9.18 -1.01
C ALA A 181 8.08 -8.65 -1.73
N TYR A 182 7.22 -7.89 -1.04
CA TYR A 182 6.07 -7.23 -1.65
C TYR A 182 6.47 -6.30 -2.80
N ASN A 183 7.50 -5.46 -2.60
CA ASN A 183 7.96 -4.52 -3.62
C ASN A 183 8.54 -5.24 -4.84
N ILE A 184 9.36 -6.29 -4.65
CA ILE A 184 9.92 -7.11 -5.73
C ILE A 184 8.78 -7.77 -6.51
N THR A 185 7.85 -8.44 -5.82
CA THR A 185 6.71 -9.11 -6.46
C THR A 185 5.82 -8.13 -7.23
N SER A 186 5.56 -6.95 -6.64
CA SER A 186 4.80 -5.88 -7.30
C SER A 186 5.53 -5.34 -8.53
N TYR A 187 6.86 -5.23 -8.48
CA TYR A 187 7.68 -4.81 -9.62
C TYR A 187 7.63 -5.85 -10.74
N ILE A 188 7.84 -7.13 -10.42
CA ILE A 188 7.76 -8.25 -11.38
C ILE A 188 6.38 -8.25 -12.07
N ASN A 189 5.30 -8.08 -11.29
CA ASN A 189 3.95 -8.02 -11.84
C ASN A 189 3.74 -6.86 -12.83
N ARG A 190 4.42 -5.72 -12.61
CA ARG A 190 4.31 -4.56 -13.51
C ARG A 190 5.06 -4.72 -14.82
N ILE A 191 6.16 -5.46 -14.82
CA ILE A 191 6.97 -5.70 -16.04
C ILE A 191 6.45 -6.88 -16.85
N ASN A 192 5.59 -7.73 -16.28
CA ASN A 192 4.96 -8.81 -17.01
C ASN A 192 3.98 -8.27 -18.05
N ASN A 193 3.96 -8.88 -19.22
CA ASN A 193 3.07 -8.49 -20.33
C ASN A 193 1.58 -8.69 -20.01
N GLU A 194 1.28 -9.58 -19.06
CA GLU A 194 -0.08 -9.87 -18.58
C GLU A 194 -0.17 -9.57 -17.08
N PRO A 195 -0.53 -8.33 -16.70
CA PRO A 195 -0.62 -7.96 -15.30
C PRO A 195 -1.73 -8.74 -14.60
N GLN A 196 -1.36 -9.47 -13.55
CA GLN A 196 -2.25 -10.27 -12.71
C GLN A 196 -2.50 -9.56 -11.38
N THR A 197 -3.43 -10.09 -10.58
CA THR A 197 -3.50 -9.73 -9.16
C THR A 197 -2.27 -10.29 -8.43
N LEU A 198 -1.79 -9.61 -7.39
CA LEU A 198 -0.66 -10.11 -6.58
C LEU A 198 -0.93 -11.50 -6.03
N GLY A 199 -2.17 -11.80 -5.65
CA GLY A 199 -2.56 -13.13 -5.17
C GLY A 199 -2.47 -14.22 -6.23
N ASN A 200 -2.76 -13.91 -7.50
CA ASN A 200 -2.58 -14.88 -8.59
C ASN A 200 -1.10 -15.13 -8.84
N LEU A 201 -0.31 -14.05 -8.95
CA LEU A 201 1.13 -14.16 -9.14
C LEU A 201 1.79 -14.94 -8.00
N PHE A 202 1.38 -14.73 -6.76
CA PHE A 202 1.90 -15.46 -5.61
C PHE A 202 1.60 -16.95 -5.71
N ARG A 203 0.37 -17.32 -6.05
CA ARG A 203 -0.03 -18.73 -6.26
C ARG A 203 0.74 -19.39 -7.41
N ASP A 204 0.94 -18.66 -8.49
CA ASP A 204 1.73 -19.17 -9.63
C ASP A 204 3.18 -19.42 -9.24
N LEU A 205 3.78 -18.53 -8.43
CA LEU A 205 5.13 -18.72 -7.89
C LEU A 205 5.19 -19.91 -6.91
N GLU A 206 4.22 -20.08 -6.03
CA GLU A 206 4.13 -21.25 -5.15
C GLU A 206 4.06 -22.55 -5.96
N CYS A 207 3.16 -22.60 -6.95
CA CYS A 207 3.01 -23.78 -7.84
C CYS A 207 4.32 -24.09 -8.60
N GLN A 208 5.03 -23.06 -9.08
CA GLN A 208 6.32 -23.22 -9.73
C GLN A 208 7.39 -23.79 -8.77
N LEU A 209 7.42 -23.33 -7.52
CA LEU A 209 8.32 -23.82 -6.49
C LEU A 209 8.03 -25.29 -6.13
N GLU A 210 6.75 -25.66 -5.97
CA GLU A 210 6.33 -27.05 -5.75
C GLU A 210 6.73 -27.94 -6.93
N THR A 211 6.49 -27.48 -8.15
CA THR A 211 6.87 -28.20 -9.37
C THR A 211 8.39 -28.39 -9.45
N LEU A 212 9.17 -27.38 -9.08
CA LEU A 212 10.63 -27.46 -9.02
C LEU A 212 11.09 -28.46 -7.97
N ALA A 213 10.48 -28.45 -6.79
CA ALA A 213 10.78 -29.39 -5.70
C ALA A 213 10.52 -30.84 -6.12
N ILE A 214 9.36 -31.11 -6.74
CA ILE A 214 9.00 -32.44 -7.26
C ILE A 214 9.98 -32.87 -8.37
N SER A 215 10.33 -31.97 -9.28
CA SER A 215 11.28 -32.24 -10.36
C SER A 215 12.67 -32.58 -9.83
N MET A 216 13.13 -31.88 -8.79
CA MET A 216 14.39 -32.16 -8.11
C MET A 216 14.38 -33.53 -7.40
N GLU A 217 13.29 -33.88 -6.70
CA GLU A 217 13.14 -35.21 -6.09
C GLU A 217 13.16 -36.34 -7.15
N LEU A 218 12.46 -36.12 -8.26
CA LEU A 218 12.43 -37.08 -9.36
C LEU A 218 13.82 -37.28 -9.98
N PHE A 219 14.54 -36.17 -10.20
CA PHE A 219 15.89 -36.18 -10.69
C PHE A 219 16.85 -36.96 -9.76
N LEU A 220 16.74 -36.74 -8.45
CA LEU A 220 17.54 -37.50 -7.47
C LEU A 220 17.22 -38.98 -7.48
N LYS A 221 15.94 -39.38 -7.58
CA LYS A 221 15.55 -40.80 -7.70
C LYS A 221 16.10 -41.44 -8.97
N ILE A 222 16.08 -40.75 -10.10
CA ILE A 222 16.66 -41.24 -11.37
C ILE A 222 18.15 -41.39 -11.21
N LEU A 223 18.86 -40.44 -10.60
CA LEU A 223 20.30 -40.55 -10.33
C LEU A 223 20.60 -41.75 -9.43
N GLU A 224 19.84 -41.98 -8.37
CA GLU A 224 20.01 -43.16 -7.49
C GLU A 224 19.84 -44.46 -8.26
N GLN A 225 18.83 -44.57 -9.12
CA GLN A 225 18.60 -45.76 -9.97
C GLN A 225 19.74 -45.97 -10.98
N LEU A 226 20.24 -44.91 -11.60
CA LEU A 226 21.36 -44.98 -12.53
C LEU A 226 22.63 -45.48 -11.83
N ILE A 227 22.84 -45.08 -10.58
CA ILE A 227 24.02 -45.51 -9.82
C ILE A 227 23.88 -46.95 -9.35
N GLN A 228 22.72 -47.36 -8.87
CA GLN A 228 22.48 -48.77 -8.56
C GLN A 228 22.73 -49.63 -9.78
N SER A 229 22.34 -49.20 -10.98
CA SER A 229 22.58 -49.87 -12.22
C SER A 229 24.10 -49.87 -12.60
N ALA A 230 24.78 -48.76 -12.33
CA ALA A 230 26.22 -48.63 -12.59
C ALA A 230 27.08 -49.39 -11.56
N GLN A 231 26.62 -49.56 -10.32
CA GLN A 231 27.26 -50.39 -9.30
C GLN A 231 27.30 -51.89 -9.66
N ILE A 232 26.30 -52.35 -10.44
CA ILE A 232 26.29 -53.69 -11.01
C ILE A 232 27.45 -53.86 -12.03
N VAL A 233 27.94 -52.73 -12.62
CA VAL A 233 28.95 -52.72 -13.66
C VAL A 233 30.37 -52.38 -13.15
N LYS A 234 30.53 -51.47 -12.17
CA LYS A 234 31.80 -51.20 -11.47
C LYS A 234 31.60 -50.29 -10.24
N ARG A 235 32.25 -50.66 -9.09
CA ARG A 235 32.40 -49.87 -7.88
C ARG A 235 33.08 -48.51 -8.19
N ASN A 236 32.34 -47.42 -8.17
CA ASN A 236 32.92 -46.08 -8.27
C ASN A 236 32.51 -45.24 -7.02
N LYS A 237 33.42 -45.24 -6.01
CA LYS A 237 33.25 -44.54 -4.74
C LYS A 237 33.02 -43.01 -4.89
N ASP A 238 33.51 -42.42 -5.94
CA ASP A 238 33.43 -40.97 -6.19
C ASP A 238 32.02 -40.54 -6.56
N LEU A 239 31.25 -41.38 -7.27
CA LEU A 239 29.85 -41.14 -7.61
C LEU A 239 28.92 -41.20 -6.39
N GLU A 240 29.19 -42.11 -5.44
CA GLU A 240 28.41 -42.19 -4.18
C GLU A 240 28.61 -40.94 -3.33
N GLN A 241 29.82 -40.40 -3.26
CA GLN A 241 30.12 -39.16 -2.54
C GLN A 241 29.42 -37.93 -3.18
N ILE A 242 29.45 -37.81 -4.49
CA ILE A 242 28.81 -36.70 -5.22
C ILE A 242 27.30 -36.69 -4.97
N ILE A 243 26.67 -37.86 -4.92
CA ILE A 243 25.23 -37.94 -4.67
C ILE A 243 24.85 -37.64 -3.23
N GLU A 244 25.65 -38.10 -2.28
CA GLU A 244 25.39 -37.75 -0.89
C GLU A 244 25.51 -36.23 -0.68
N ILE A 245 26.48 -35.58 -1.33
CA ILE A 245 26.62 -34.12 -1.31
C ILE A 245 25.39 -33.45 -1.94
N LEU A 246 24.94 -33.92 -3.11
CA LEU A 246 23.76 -33.40 -3.78
C LEU A 246 22.49 -33.63 -2.94
N ARG A 247 22.33 -34.80 -2.34
CA ARG A 247 21.21 -35.15 -1.46
C ARG A 247 21.14 -34.25 -0.23
N VAL A 248 22.25 -34.03 0.45
CA VAL A 248 22.36 -33.16 1.62
C VAL A 248 22.06 -31.71 1.22
N HIS A 249 22.57 -31.24 0.09
CA HIS A 249 22.36 -29.87 -0.38
C HIS A 249 20.90 -29.64 -0.78
N THR A 250 20.30 -30.57 -1.50
CA THR A 250 18.89 -30.49 -1.93
C THR A 250 17.92 -30.57 -0.76
N LYS A 251 18.15 -31.50 0.21
CA LYS A 251 17.34 -31.55 1.45
C LYS A 251 17.44 -30.27 2.26
N LYS A 252 18.61 -29.65 2.32
CA LYS A 252 18.79 -28.37 3.02
C LYS A 252 18.04 -27.24 2.32
N GLN A 253 18.02 -27.19 0.99
CA GLN A 253 17.27 -26.20 0.23
C GLN A 253 15.75 -26.44 0.28
N LEU A 254 15.30 -27.70 0.19
CA LEU A 254 13.87 -28.06 0.29
C LEU A 254 13.34 -27.87 1.73
N GLY A 255 14.13 -28.19 2.75
CA GLY A 255 13.77 -27.95 4.16
C GLY A 255 13.55 -26.46 4.46
N PHE A 256 14.31 -25.55 3.85
CA PHE A 256 14.07 -24.11 3.92
C PHE A 256 12.74 -23.67 3.27
N MET A 257 12.22 -24.44 2.31
CA MET A 257 10.98 -24.15 1.58
C MET A 257 9.73 -24.73 2.26
N CYS A 258 9.88 -25.78 3.09
CA CYS A 258 8.77 -26.46 3.77
C CYS A 258 8.54 -25.97 5.21
N GLU A 259 9.43 -25.18 5.78
CA GLU A 259 9.31 -24.60 7.14
C GLU A 259 8.87 -23.13 7.13
N SER A 260 8.51 -22.59 5.99
CA SER A 260 7.96 -21.21 5.83
C SER A 260 6.41 -21.30 5.63
#